data_6dd1154e187a5f3c7e99f06a801a0076
#
_entry.id   6dd1154e187a5f3c7e99f06a801a0076
#
_cell.length_a   1.000
_cell.length_b   1.000
_cell.length_c   1.000
_cell.angle_alpha   90.00
_cell.angle_beta   90.00
_cell.angle_gamma   90.00
#
_symmetry.space_group_name_H-M   'P 1'
#
loop_
_entity.id
_entity.type
_entity.pdbx_description
1 polymer ?
#
loop_
_entity_poly.entity_id
_entity_poly.type
_entity_poly.pdbx_seq_one_letter_code
_entity_poly.pdbx_strand_id
1 'polypeptide(L)'
;MPERGKGGQAIVSKNQLMFFDSHCHLNLPEFQNDWEVIANETLKQNTWMINVGVDLETSRKATAIAQKYDKGVYAAVGLHPLEEEKEDFASYEKLAKQPKVVAIGEIGLDFYHKKRTLAEETRQIILLLRQIRLGQKLSLPVIIHCRQAYQQLLSVFKEEFFQQRLEGVVHCFEGTLSQAQHLLDYGFYLGVNGLSLRVNLDDIIKNIPLGRILVETDSPYLRPPLFNGQRNVPTNVRHVVDKIAKVKNKSSREVAEQTTVNAKKLFHL
;
A
#
# COMPACT_ATOMS: atom_id res chain seq x y z
N MET A 1 -26.11 -14.76 -50.07
CA MET A 1 -25.10 -13.97 -49.33
C MET A 1 -25.55 -13.88 -47.87
N PRO A 2 -24.84 -14.46 -46.91
CA PRO A 2 -25.23 -14.31 -45.51
C PRO A 2 -24.64 -13.01 -44.92
N GLU A 3 -25.49 -12.30 -44.18
CA GLU A 3 -25.18 -11.06 -43.47
C GLU A 3 -24.07 -11.26 -42.40
N ARG A 4 -23.12 -10.33 -42.37
CA ARG A 4 -22.08 -10.29 -41.36
C ARG A 4 -22.67 -9.83 -40.03
N GLY A 5 -22.61 -10.71 -39.04
CA GLY A 5 -22.97 -10.39 -37.68
C GLY A 5 -22.13 -9.22 -37.14
N LYS A 6 -22.82 -8.19 -36.66
CA LYS A 6 -22.24 -7.05 -35.96
C LYS A 6 -21.62 -7.56 -34.61
N GLY A 7 -20.34 -7.36 -34.45
CA GLY A 7 -19.63 -7.64 -33.20
C GLY A 7 -20.27 -6.86 -32.04
N GLY A 8 -20.80 -7.59 -31.08
CA GLY A 8 -21.31 -7.00 -29.84
C GLY A 8 -20.15 -6.41 -29.04
N GLN A 9 -20.05 -5.08 -29.03
CA GLN A 9 -19.27 -4.38 -28.01
C GLN A 9 -19.91 -4.70 -26.65
N ALA A 10 -19.17 -5.36 -25.78
CA ALA A 10 -19.59 -5.57 -24.41
C ALA A 10 -19.83 -4.19 -23.76
N ILE A 11 -21.09 -3.91 -23.48
CA ILE A 11 -21.49 -2.73 -22.72
C ILE A 11 -20.93 -2.93 -21.30
N VAL A 12 -19.77 -2.34 -21.01
CA VAL A 12 -19.27 -2.24 -19.64
C VAL A 12 -20.29 -1.43 -18.87
N SER A 13 -21.03 -2.06 -17.97
CA SER A 13 -22.05 -1.42 -17.17
C SER A 13 -21.40 -0.28 -16.38
N LYS A 14 -21.86 0.96 -16.58
CA LYS A 14 -21.39 2.20 -15.94
C LYS A 14 -21.53 2.23 -14.40
N ASN A 15 -21.84 1.10 -13.74
CA ASN A 15 -22.21 1.04 -12.32
C ASN A 15 -21.38 0.04 -11.49
N GLN A 16 -20.29 -0.51 -12.02
CA GLN A 16 -19.50 -1.46 -11.24
C GLN A 16 -18.63 -0.70 -10.24
N LEU A 17 -18.78 -1.03 -8.93
CA LEU A 17 -18.02 -0.43 -7.83
C LEU A 17 -16.53 -0.68 -8.03
N MET A 18 -15.73 0.37 -7.88
CA MET A 18 -14.28 0.32 -8.01
C MET A 18 -13.64 0.21 -6.63
N PHE A 19 -12.62 -0.63 -6.53
CA PHE A 19 -11.77 -0.78 -5.36
C PHE A 19 -10.33 -0.40 -5.71
N PHE A 20 -9.55 -0.08 -4.68
CA PHE A 20 -8.12 0.18 -4.82
C PHE A 20 -7.36 -0.49 -3.68
N ASP A 21 -6.59 -1.52 -4.00
CA ASP A 21 -5.65 -2.15 -3.05
C ASP A 21 -4.34 -1.34 -3.04
N SER A 22 -4.13 -0.55 -1.99
CA SER A 22 -2.96 0.34 -1.91
C SER A 22 -1.65 -0.36 -1.53
N HIS A 23 -1.68 -1.66 -1.19
CA HIS A 23 -0.49 -2.40 -0.80
C HIS A 23 -0.66 -3.90 -1.02
N CYS A 24 0.02 -4.44 -2.02
CA CYS A 24 0.12 -5.88 -2.27
C CYS A 24 1.50 -6.24 -2.82
N HIS A 25 1.83 -7.54 -2.87
CA HIS A 25 3.14 -8.02 -3.28
C HIS A 25 3.05 -9.16 -4.32
N LEU A 26 2.43 -8.93 -5.48
CA LEU A 26 2.42 -9.91 -6.58
C LEU A 26 3.83 -10.21 -7.15
N ASN A 27 4.80 -9.39 -6.78
CA ASN A 27 6.22 -9.51 -7.11
C ASN A 27 7.00 -10.50 -6.22
N LEU A 28 6.39 -11.06 -5.16
CA LEU A 28 7.02 -12.02 -4.26
C LEU A 28 6.97 -13.47 -4.80
N PRO A 29 7.86 -14.36 -4.29
CA PRO A 29 7.93 -15.75 -4.71
C PRO A 29 6.61 -16.52 -4.62
N GLU A 30 5.76 -16.19 -3.65
CA GLU A 30 4.45 -16.82 -3.46
C GLU A 30 3.52 -16.67 -4.66
N PHE A 31 3.77 -15.66 -5.50
CA PHE A 31 3.00 -15.40 -6.73
C PHE A 31 3.76 -15.71 -8.02
N GLN A 32 4.99 -16.23 -7.95
CA GLN A 32 5.87 -16.38 -9.13
C GLN A 32 5.24 -17.12 -10.30
N ASN A 33 4.34 -18.08 -10.03
CA ASN A 33 3.73 -18.95 -11.02
C ASN A 33 2.41 -18.43 -11.59
N ASP A 34 1.76 -17.46 -10.93
CA ASP A 34 0.38 -17.06 -11.27
C ASP A 34 0.06 -15.57 -11.06
N TRP A 35 1.07 -14.71 -10.78
CA TRP A 35 0.85 -13.28 -10.56
C TRP A 35 0.06 -12.61 -11.70
N GLU A 36 0.29 -13.02 -12.95
CA GLU A 36 -0.39 -12.47 -14.13
C GLU A 36 -1.88 -12.84 -14.16
N VAL A 37 -2.19 -14.07 -13.78
CA VAL A 37 -3.58 -14.54 -13.65
C VAL A 37 -4.27 -13.74 -12.53
N ILE A 38 -3.63 -13.61 -11.38
CA ILE A 38 -4.18 -12.86 -10.22
C ILE A 38 -4.37 -11.38 -10.57
N ALA A 39 -3.40 -10.74 -11.23
CA ALA A 39 -3.52 -9.35 -11.65
C ALA A 39 -4.68 -9.14 -12.61
N ASN A 40 -4.82 -10.00 -13.63
CA ASN A 40 -5.90 -9.94 -14.59
C ASN A 40 -7.29 -10.15 -13.94
N GLU A 41 -7.42 -11.13 -13.05
CA GLU A 41 -8.66 -11.37 -12.30
C GLU A 41 -9.00 -10.19 -11.38
N THR A 42 -7.99 -9.56 -10.77
CA THR A 42 -8.14 -8.37 -9.93
C THR A 42 -8.69 -7.19 -10.75
N LEU A 43 -8.13 -6.94 -11.92
CA LEU A 43 -8.59 -5.88 -12.82
C LEU A 43 -10.01 -6.16 -13.37
N LYS A 44 -10.32 -7.41 -13.75
CA LYS A 44 -11.69 -7.80 -14.18
C LYS A 44 -12.73 -7.54 -13.09
N GLN A 45 -12.34 -7.63 -11.83
CA GLN A 45 -13.19 -7.31 -10.69
C GLN A 45 -13.17 -5.83 -10.31
N ASN A 46 -12.73 -4.96 -11.23
CA ASN A 46 -12.65 -3.51 -11.06
C ASN A 46 -11.84 -3.07 -9.81
N THR A 47 -10.76 -3.78 -9.52
CA THR A 47 -9.83 -3.48 -8.42
C THR A 47 -8.50 -3.06 -8.99
N TRP A 48 -8.04 -1.84 -8.65
CA TRP A 48 -6.68 -1.37 -8.95
C TRP A 48 -5.75 -1.72 -7.80
N MET A 49 -4.43 -1.75 -8.08
CA MET A 49 -3.46 -2.18 -7.08
C MET A 49 -2.11 -1.52 -7.22
N ILE A 50 -1.38 -1.43 -6.11
CA ILE A 50 0.04 -1.09 -6.06
C ILE A 50 0.83 -2.32 -5.61
N ASN A 51 1.74 -2.80 -6.47
CA ASN A 51 2.73 -3.80 -6.10
C ASN A 51 3.91 -3.12 -5.40
N VAL A 52 4.19 -3.51 -4.18
CA VAL A 52 5.19 -2.87 -3.34
C VAL A 52 6.44 -3.74 -3.27
N GLY A 53 7.61 -3.15 -3.58
CA GLY A 53 8.90 -3.80 -3.43
C GLY A 53 9.42 -3.68 -2.00
N VAL A 54 10.15 -4.69 -1.52
CA VAL A 54 10.78 -4.71 -0.19
C VAL A 54 12.30 -4.66 -0.25
N ASP A 55 12.86 -4.98 -1.43
CA ASP A 55 14.26 -4.83 -1.78
C ASP A 55 14.40 -4.43 -3.26
N LEU A 56 15.62 -4.33 -3.77
CA LEU A 56 15.83 -3.90 -5.16
C LEU A 56 15.35 -4.93 -6.19
N GLU A 57 15.47 -6.24 -5.90
CA GLU A 57 15.00 -7.29 -6.79
C GLU A 57 13.47 -7.29 -6.90
N THR A 58 12.79 -7.29 -5.77
CA THR A 58 11.33 -7.26 -5.70
C THR A 58 10.78 -5.94 -6.23
N SER A 59 11.48 -4.79 -6.02
CA SER A 59 11.13 -3.50 -6.60
C SER A 59 11.24 -3.51 -8.14
N ARG A 60 12.27 -4.15 -8.71
CA ARG A 60 12.38 -4.35 -10.18
C ARG A 60 11.23 -5.18 -10.71
N LYS A 61 10.87 -6.28 -10.02
CA LYS A 61 9.74 -7.14 -10.40
C LYS A 61 8.40 -6.38 -10.32
N ALA A 62 8.16 -5.64 -9.23
CA ALA A 62 6.96 -4.81 -9.08
C ALA A 62 6.82 -3.81 -10.24
N THR A 63 7.89 -3.12 -10.59
CA THR A 63 7.93 -2.18 -11.71
C THR A 63 7.65 -2.88 -13.05
N ALA A 64 8.30 -4.02 -13.31
CA ALA A 64 8.11 -4.79 -14.53
C ALA A 64 6.67 -5.32 -14.67
N ILE A 65 6.05 -5.77 -13.58
CA ILE A 65 4.64 -6.16 -13.54
C ILE A 65 3.76 -4.96 -13.90
N ALA A 66 3.95 -3.82 -13.22
CA ALA A 66 3.13 -2.63 -13.45
C ALA A 66 3.20 -2.12 -14.90
N GLN A 67 4.37 -2.17 -15.53
CA GLN A 67 4.59 -1.75 -16.91
C GLN A 67 3.90 -2.61 -17.97
N LYS A 68 3.45 -3.82 -17.63
CA LYS A 68 2.66 -4.66 -18.55
C LYS A 68 1.20 -4.20 -18.70
N TYR A 69 0.75 -3.27 -17.87
CA TYR A 69 -0.64 -2.81 -17.85
C TYR A 69 -0.73 -1.31 -18.14
N ASP A 70 -1.62 -0.94 -19.04
CA ASP A 70 -1.85 0.48 -19.34
C ASP A 70 -2.44 1.23 -18.15
N LYS A 71 -3.28 0.54 -17.35
CA LYS A 71 -4.00 1.15 -16.23
C LYS A 71 -4.30 0.13 -15.13
N GLY A 72 -4.39 0.61 -13.88
CA GLY A 72 -4.88 -0.16 -12.75
C GLY A 72 -3.84 -0.98 -12.00
N VAL A 73 -2.60 -1.08 -12.52
CA VAL A 73 -1.48 -1.73 -11.84
C VAL A 73 -0.32 -0.74 -11.77
N TYR A 74 0.19 -0.52 -10.57
CA TYR A 74 1.26 0.43 -10.26
C TYR A 74 2.31 -0.22 -9.38
N ALA A 75 3.44 0.45 -9.17
CA ALA A 75 4.53 -0.05 -8.35
C ALA A 75 4.98 1.00 -7.31
N ALA A 76 5.46 0.52 -6.17
CA ALA A 76 6.29 1.27 -5.25
C ALA A 76 7.65 0.60 -5.12
N VAL A 77 8.69 1.39 -4.93
CA VAL A 77 10.08 0.91 -4.85
C VAL A 77 10.74 1.37 -3.58
N GLY A 78 11.36 0.45 -2.84
CA GLY A 78 11.98 0.76 -1.56
C GLY A 78 12.78 -0.40 -1.00
N LEU A 79 13.44 -0.13 0.13
CA LEU A 79 14.17 -1.10 0.93
C LEU A 79 13.54 -1.18 2.32
N HIS A 80 12.91 -2.31 2.59
CA HIS A 80 12.23 -2.59 3.87
C HIS A 80 13.22 -2.58 5.03
N PRO A 81 12.86 -2.11 6.24
CA PRO A 81 13.78 -1.98 7.38
C PRO A 81 14.48 -3.28 7.79
N LEU A 82 13.90 -4.45 7.51
CA LEU A 82 14.51 -5.75 7.83
C LEU A 82 15.43 -6.31 6.74
N GLU A 83 15.47 -5.67 5.58
CA GLU A 83 16.33 -6.09 4.48
C GLU A 83 17.72 -5.44 4.55
N GLU A 84 18.70 -6.12 3.98
CA GLU A 84 20.07 -5.63 3.87
C GLU A 84 20.25 -4.81 2.59
N GLU A 85 21.00 -3.71 2.68
CA GLU A 85 21.40 -2.92 1.51
C GLU A 85 22.52 -3.67 0.75
N LYS A 86 22.14 -4.45 -0.25
CA LYS A 86 23.09 -5.26 -1.06
C LYS A 86 23.61 -4.54 -2.30
N GLU A 87 22.93 -3.49 -2.73
CA GLU A 87 23.25 -2.73 -3.95
C GLU A 87 23.29 -1.22 -3.68
N ASP A 88 23.94 -0.47 -4.57
CA ASP A 88 24.00 0.97 -4.48
C ASP A 88 22.60 1.60 -4.49
N PHE A 89 22.39 2.52 -3.56
CA PHE A 89 21.14 3.26 -3.39
C PHE A 89 20.73 4.04 -4.65
N ALA A 90 21.67 4.42 -5.50
CA ALA A 90 21.40 5.04 -6.81
C ALA A 90 20.53 4.16 -7.72
N SER A 91 20.55 2.84 -7.52
CA SER A 91 19.68 1.89 -8.25
C SER A 91 18.21 2.09 -7.90
N TYR A 92 17.88 2.39 -6.63
CA TYR A 92 16.51 2.74 -6.23
C TYR A 92 16.07 4.06 -6.85
N GLU A 93 16.91 5.08 -6.88
CA GLU A 93 16.59 6.36 -7.52
C GLU A 93 16.31 6.19 -9.02
N LYS A 94 17.12 5.39 -9.73
CA LYS A 94 16.90 5.08 -11.15
C LYS A 94 15.58 4.35 -11.37
N LEU A 95 15.26 3.40 -10.50
CA LEU A 95 14.03 2.61 -10.59
C LEU A 95 12.79 3.46 -10.26
N ALA A 96 12.89 4.34 -9.26
CA ALA A 96 11.81 5.24 -8.86
C ALA A 96 11.37 6.24 -9.96
N LYS A 97 12.25 6.51 -10.93
CA LYS A 97 11.96 7.36 -12.11
C LYS A 97 11.28 6.60 -13.25
N GLN A 98 11.09 5.29 -13.13
CA GLN A 98 10.46 4.50 -14.19
C GLN A 98 8.95 4.75 -14.26
N PRO A 99 8.35 4.62 -15.47
CA PRO A 99 6.90 4.67 -15.61
C PRO A 99 6.20 3.70 -14.68
N LYS A 100 5.01 4.08 -14.18
CA LYS A 100 4.17 3.30 -13.27
C LYS A 100 4.70 3.19 -11.84
N VAL A 101 5.88 3.71 -11.51
CA VAL A 101 6.31 3.85 -10.12
C VAL A 101 5.66 5.10 -9.54
N VAL A 102 4.86 4.94 -8.49
CA VAL A 102 4.00 5.98 -7.92
C VAL A 102 4.32 6.32 -6.46
N ALA A 103 5.25 5.60 -5.84
CA ALA A 103 5.65 5.84 -4.45
C ALA A 103 7.06 5.30 -4.16
N ILE A 104 7.69 5.84 -3.12
CA ILE A 104 8.83 5.22 -2.45
C ILE A 104 8.28 4.36 -1.31
N GLY A 105 8.49 3.06 -1.40
CA GLY A 105 7.98 2.06 -0.45
C GLY A 105 8.27 0.63 -0.92
N GLU A 106 8.32 -0.29 0.00
CA GLU A 106 8.04 -0.21 1.44
C GLU A 106 9.29 0.24 2.20
N ILE A 107 9.15 1.25 3.04
CA ILE A 107 10.25 1.82 3.83
C ILE A 107 9.77 2.02 5.28
N GLY A 108 10.66 2.09 6.26
CA GLY A 108 10.14 2.37 7.61
C GLY A 108 10.98 1.82 8.75
N LEU A 109 10.29 1.42 9.83
CA LEU A 109 10.88 0.91 11.06
C LEU A 109 10.15 -0.36 11.51
N ASP A 110 10.90 -1.43 11.82
CA ASP A 110 10.39 -2.65 12.42
C ASP A 110 11.22 -3.04 13.65
N PHE A 111 10.62 -2.86 14.83
CA PHE A 111 11.26 -3.16 16.10
C PHE A 111 10.67 -4.39 16.80
N TYR A 112 9.91 -5.20 16.08
CA TYR A 112 9.27 -6.40 16.61
C TYR A 112 10.27 -7.52 16.94
N HIS A 113 11.43 -7.55 16.28
CA HIS A 113 12.38 -8.65 16.42
C HIS A 113 13.16 -8.65 17.74
N LYS A 114 13.37 -9.85 18.32
CA LYS A 114 14.03 -10.08 19.62
C LYS A 114 15.50 -9.61 19.70
N LYS A 115 16.15 -9.37 18.58
CA LYS A 115 17.57 -8.91 18.51
C LYS A 115 17.67 -7.40 18.28
N ARG A 116 16.71 -6.64 18.76
CA ARG A 116 16.74 -5.19 18.70
C ARG A 116 17.94 -4.65 19.48
N THR A 117 18.84 -3.98 18.77
CA THR A 117 20.00 -3.26 19.34
C THR A 117 19.91 -1.80 18.94
N LEU A 118 20.57 -0.92 19.70
CA LEU A 118 20.65 0.50 19.34
C LEU A 118 21.28 0.70 17.95
N ALA A 119 22.28 -0.12 17.60
CA ALA A 119 22.89 -0.07 16.27
C ALA A 119 21.88 -0.38 15.16
N GLU A 120 21.04 -1.39 15.36
CA GLU A 120 19.99 -1.75 14.37
C GLU A 120 18.90 -0.68 14.27
N GLU A 121 18.46 -0.12 15.39
CA GLU A 121 17.52 1.01 15.38
C GLU A 121 18.09 2.20 14.61
N THR A 122 19.35 2.55 14.88
CA THR A 122 20.06 3.65 14.20
C THR A 122 20.16 3.36 12.68
N ARG A 123 20.52 2.13 12.31
CA ARG A 123 20.58 1.70 10.90
C ARG A 123 19.25 1.92 10.19
N GLN A 124 18.15 1.44 10.79
CA GLN A 124 16.81 1.58 10.20
C GLN A 124 16.39 3.05 10.09
N ILE A 125 16.67 3.88 11.09
CA ILE A 125 16.37 5.32 11.06
C ILE A 125 17.16 6.01 9.93
N ILE A 126 18.46 5.75 9.81
CA ILE A 126 19.29 6.32 8.73
C ILE A 126 18.76 5.89 7.36
N LEU A 127 18.42 4.60 7.21
CA LEU A 127 17.84 4.07 5.97
C LEU A 127 16.51 4.72 5.63
N LEU A 128 15.63 4.88 6.61
CA LEU A 128 14.34 5.56 6.45
C LEU A 128 14.52 7.00 5.97
N LEU A 129 15.41 7.76 6.63
CA LEU A 129 15.72 9.15 6.27
C LEU A 129 16.22 9.29 4.83
N ARG A 130 17.14 8.40 4.40
CA ARG A 130 17.64 8.38 3.00
C ARG A 130 16.50 8.20 2.00
N GLN A 131 15.55 7.31 2.29
CA GLN A 131 14.45 7.00 1.41
C GLN A 131 13.35 8.07 1.44
N ILE A 132 13.06 8.67 2.60
CA ILE A 132 12.20 9.86 2.69
C ILE A 132 12.74 10.98 1.78
N ARG A 133 14.03 11.29 1.87
CA ARG A 133 14.68 12.33 1.04
C ARG A 133 14.63 11.99 -0.45
N LEU A 134 14.67 10.71 -0.81
CA LEU A 134 14.45 10.29 -2.19
C LEU A 134 13.00 10.59 -2.64
N GLY A 135 12.00 10.26 -1.83
CA GLY A 135 10.60 10.60 -2.09
C GLY A 135 10.41 12.11 -2.28
N GLN A 136 10.93 12.92 -1.38
CA GLN A 136 10.91 14.38 -1.45
C GLN A 136 11.57 14.89 -2.74
N LYS A 137 12.78 14.42 -3.06
CA LYS A 137 13.54 14.78 -4.27
C LYS A 137 12.76 14.50 -5.56
N LEU A 138 12.01 13.39 -5.60
CA LEU A 138 11.26 12.95 -6.77
C LEU A 138 9.79 13.38 -6.74
N SER A 139 9.35 14.07 -5.69
CA SER A 139 7.93 14.42 -5.45
C SER A 139 7.00 13.19 -5.47
N LEU A 140 7.50 12.07 -4.95
CA LEU A 140 6.74 10.83 -4.80
C LEU A 140 6.30 10.66 -3.34
N PRO A 141 5.06 10.25 -3.08
CA PRO A 141 4.63 9.90 -1.73
C PRO A 141 5.37 8.66 -1.22
N VAL A 142 5.32 8.45 0.10
CA VAL A 142 5.96 7.31 0.75
C VAL A 142 4.94 6.30 1.29
N ILE A 143 5.28 5.01 1.23
CA ILE A 143 4.54 3.93 1.89
C ILE A 143 5.39 3.46 3.07
N ILE A 144 4.91 3.77 4.28
CA ILE A 144 5.65 3.56 5.52
C ILE A 144 5.21 2.27 6.20
N HIS A 145 6.16 1.38 6.45
CA HIS A 145 6.07 0.29 7.40
C HIS A 145 6.38 0.78 8.81
N CYS A 146 5.55 0.46 9.79
CA CYS A 146 5.84 0.77 11.18
C CYS A 146 5.32 -0.33 12.12
N ARG A 147 6.25 -1.10 12.69
CA ARG A 147 5.91 -2.17 13.62
C ARG A 147 6.65 -2.01 14.93
N GLN A 148 5.89 -1.80 16.03
CA GLN A 148 6.42 -1.52 17.38
C GLN A 148 7.43 -0.35 17.43
N ALA A 149 7.32 0.63 16.52
CA ALA A 149 8.29 1.73 16.35
C ALA A 149 7.62 3.11 16.19
N TYR A 150 6.32 3.26 16.56
CA TYR A 150 5.58 4.49 16.33
C TYR A 150 6.17 5.72 17.01
N GLN A 151 6.75 5.57 18.22
CA GLN A 151 7.36 6.69 18.93
C GLN A 151 8.57 7.22 18.16
N GLN A 152 9.42 6.33 17.66
CA GLN A 152 10.59 6.70 16.87
C GLN A 152 10.19 7.28 15.52
N LEU A 153 9.18 6.68 14.85
CA LEU A 153 8.66 7.21 13.60
C LEU A 153 8.14 8.64 13.75
N LEU A 154 7.38 8.91 14.80
CA LEU A 154 6.87 10.26 15.09
C LEU A 154 8.00 11.25 15.41
N SER A 155 9.08 10.80 16.08
CA SER A 155 10.28 11.62 16.31
C SER A 155 10.98 11.98 15.00
N VAL A 156 11.17 11.02 14.10
CA VAL A 156 11.71 11.25 12.75
C VAL A 156 10.85 12.25 11.98
N PHE A 157 9.53 12.08 12.00
CA PHE A 157 8.64 12.99 11.29
C PHE A 157 8.68 14.40 11.86
N LYS A 158 8.73 14.55 13.17
CA LYS A 158 8.84 15.86 13.82
C LYS A 158 10.08 16.64 13.33
N GLU A 159 11.20 15.97 13.12
CA GLU A 159 12.43 16.60 12.64
C GLU A 159 12.40 16.90 11.14
N GLU A 160 11.95 15.94 10.31
CA GLU A 160 11.96 16.08 8.85
C GLU A 160 10.85 17.00 8.30
N PHE A 161 9.69 17.08 8.97
CA PHE A 161 8.58 17.94 8.53
C PHE A 161 8.84 19.44 8.66
N PHE A 162 9.80 19.85 9.49
CA PHE A 162 10.24 21.24 9.51
C PHE A 162 10.99 21.66 8.25
N GLN A 163 11.49 20.70 7.48
CA GLN A 163 12.33 20.99 6.31
C GLN A 163 11.54 20.97 5.00
N GLN A 164 10.65 20.00 4.81
CA GLN A 164 9.88 19.86 3.58
C GLN A 164 8.64 18.98 3.79
N ARG A 165 7.53 19.35 3.11
CA ARG A 165 6.30 18.55 3.16
C ARG A 165 6.55 17.14 2.59
N LEU A 166 6.07 16.13 3.33
CA LEU A 166 6.06 14.72 2.94
C LEU A 166 4.61 14.24 2.86
N GLU A 167 4.25 13.57 1.77
CA GLU A 167 2.96 12.91 1.62
C GLU A 167 3.16 11.40 1.69
N GLY A 168 2.22 10.69 2.30
CA GLY A 168 2.37 9.24 2.42
C GLY A 168 1.22 8.55 3.12
N VAL A 169 1.39 7.25 3.25
CA VAL A 169 0.54 6.36 4.04
C VAL A 169 1.41 5.55 5.01
N VAL A 170 0.94 5.43 6.25
CA VAL A 170 1.44 4.39 7.15
C VAL A 170 0.56 3.17 6.91
N HIS A 171 1.12 2.18 6.18
CA HIS A 171 0.40 0.97 5.85
C HIS A 171 0.22 0.08 7.08
N CYS A 172 -0.75 -0.84 7.04
CA CYS A 172 -1.02 -1.79 8.12
C CYS A 172 -1.05 -1.14 9.51
N PHE A 173 -1.79 -0.01 9.65
CA PHE A 173 -1.78 0.75 10.89
C PHE A 173 -2.35 -0.07 12.06
N GLU A 174 -1.53 -0.29 13.09
CA GLU A 174 -1.86 -1.03 14.33
C GLU A 174 -1.56 -0.21 15.60
N GLY A 175 -1.26 1.07 15.45
CA GLY A 175 -0.92 1.97 16.56
C GLY A 175 -2.13 2.38 17.41
N THR A 176 -1.91 3.27 18.37
CA THR A 176 -2.95 3.84 19.22
C THR A 176 -3.69 5.00 18.53
N LEU A 177 -4.86 5.38 19.05
CA LEU A 177 -5.61 6.53 18.53
C LEU A 177 -4.79 7.84 18.62
N SER A 178 -4.00 8.03 19.68
CA SER A 178 -3.10 9.18 19.80
C SER A 178 -2.03 9.19 18.71
N GLN A 179 -1.44 8.03 18.40
CA GLN A 179 -0.46 7.91 17.31
C GLN A 179 -1.12 8.15 15.94
N ALA A 180 -2.35 7.63 15.75
CA ALA A 180 -3.13 7.93 14.56
C ALA A 180 -3.32 9.43 14.38
N GLN A 181 -3.72 10.15 15.45
CA GLN A 181 -3.94 11.60 15.38
C GLN A 181 -2.68 12.37 14.99
N HIS A 182 -1.53 12.06 15.58
CA HIS A 182 -0.26 12.70 15.21
C HIS A 182 0.09 12.47 13.73
N LEU A 183 -0.11 11.24 13.21
CA LEU A 183 0.13 10.95 11.80
C LEU A 183 -0.82 11.71 10.87
N LEU A 184 -2.09 11.84 11.28
CA LEU A 184 -3.09 12.64 10.55
C LEU A 184 -2.73 14.13 10.56
N ASP A 185 -2.20 14.67 11.67
CA ASP A 185 -1.76 16.07 11.79
C ASP A 185 -0.57 16.35 10.86
N TYR A 186 0.31 15.37 10.63
CA TYR A 186 1.35 15.41 9.59
C TYR A 186 0.80 15.24 8.17
N GLY A 187 -0.50 14.96 8.02
CA GLY A 187 -1.14 14.81 6.70
C GLY A 187 -1.08 13.42 6.09
N PHE A 188 -0.60 12.42 6.84
CA PHE A 188 -0.55 11.04 6.37
C PHE A 188 -1.94 10.42 6.24
N TYR A 189 -2.02 9.43 5.35
CA TYR A 189 -3.10 8.46 5.31
C TYR A 189 -2.75 7.27 6.20
N LEU A 190 -3.76 6.52 6.64
CA LEU A 190 -3.59 5.29 7.42
C LEU A 190 -4.15 4.12 6.62
N GLY A 191 -3.31 3.10 6.41
CA GLY A 191 -3.66 1.86 5.72
C GLY A 191 -4.39 0.90 6.66
N VAL A 192 -5.55 0.41 6.23
CA VAL A 192 -6.35 -0.59 6.95
C VAL A 192 -6.42 -1.84 6.08
N ASN A 193 -6.09 -2.99 6.66
CA ASN A 193 -6.05 -4.28 5.97
C ASN A 193 -6.74 -5.41 6.73
N GLY A 194 -6.46 -6.65 6.34
CA GLY A 194 -7.02 -7.86 6.91
C GLY A 194 -6.74 -8.07 8.41
N LEU A 195 -5.76 -7.36 8.99
CA LEU A 195 -5.51 -7.36 10.43
C LEU A 195 -6.74 -6.88 11.21
N SER A 196 -7.45 -5.87 10.70
CA SER A 196 -8.69 -5.33 11.29
C SER A 196 -9.83 -6.36 11.41
N LEU A 197 -9.73 -7.48 10.70
CA LEU A 197 -10.67 -8.60 10.78
C LEU A 197 -10.29 -9.63 11.84
N ARG A 198 -9.09 -9.51 12.41
CA ARG A 198 -8.51 -10.45 13.39
C ARG A 198 -8.34 -9.84 14.78
N VAL A 199 -7.96 -8.57 14.82
CA VAL A 199 -7.79 -7.79 16.05
C VAL A 199 -8.78 -6.64 16.09
N ASN A 200 -9.14 -6.19 17.29
CA ASN A 200 -10.09 -5.11 17.44
C ASN A 200 -9.42 -3.75 17.19
N LEU A 201 -9.60 -3.22 15.99
CA LEU A 201 -9.22 -1.86 15.60
C LEU A 201 -10.44 -0.94 15.43
N ASP A 202 -11.61 -1.32 15.93
CA ASP A 202 -12.87 -0.64 15.66
C ASP A 202 -12.88 0.80 16.17
N ASP A 203 -12.33 1.06 17.36
CA ASP A 203 -12.26 2.42 17.90
C ASP A 203 -11.34 3.31 17.06
N ILE A 204 -10.24 2.78 16.57
CA ILE A 204 -9.32 3.50 15.69
C ILE A 204 -10.01 3.80 14.36
N ILE A 205 -10.55 2.78 13.70
CA ILE A 205 -11.27 2.93 12.42
C ILE A 205 -12.42 3.93 12.57
N LYS A 206 -13.19 3.86 13.65
CA LYS A 206 -14.32 4.75 13.92
C LYS A 206 -13.90 6.22 13.98
N ASN A 207 -12.78 6.51 14.62
CA ASN A 207 -12.31 7.89 14.90
C ASN A 207 -11.44 8.47 13.77
N ILE A 208 -10.82 7.67 12.90
CA ILE A 208 -10.07 8.18 11.74
C ILE A 208 -11.07 8.75 10.70
N PRO A 209 -10.87 9.96 10.17
CA PRO A 209 -11.68 10.48 9.06
C PRO A 209 -11.62 9.55 7.85
N LEU A 210 -12.78 9.21 7.24
CA LEU A 210 -12.82 8.32 6.07
C LEU A 210 -11.97 8.86 4.90
N GLY A 211 -11.88 10.20 4.76
CA GLY A 211 -11.01 10.85 3.77
C GLY A 211 -9.51 10.70 4.02
N ARG A 212 -9.09 9.97 5.08
CA ARG A 212 -7.70 9.69 5.44
C ARG A 212 -7.41 8.20 5.57
N ILE A 213 -8.34 7.34 5.19
CA ILE A 213 -8.16 5.88 5.18
C ILE A 213 -7.80 5.44 3.76
N LEU A 214 -6.78 4.59 3.63
CA LEU A 214 -6.56 3.71 2.49
C LEU A 214 -6.94 2.28 2.87
N VAL A 215 -7.35 1.50 1.90
CA VAL A 215 -7.61 0.06 2.08
C VAL A 215 -6.58 -0.75 1.32
N GLU A 216 -6.17 -1.86 1.90
CA GLU A 216 -5.11 -2.69 1.36
C GLU A 216 -5.29 -4.15 1.77
N THR A 217 -4.60 -5.05 1.08
CA THR A 217 -4.60 -6.47 1.44
C THR A 217 -3.35 -6.92 2.15
N ASP A 218 -2.21 -6.31 1.82
CA ASP A 218 -0.88 -6.82 2.17
C ASP A 218 -0.68 -8.27 1.68
N SER A 219 -1.30 -8.61 0.54
CA SER A 219 -1.22 -9.96 -0.02
C SER A 219 0.20 -10.30 -0.47
N PRO A 220 0.71 -11.51 -0.19
CA PRO A 220 0.02 -12.76 0.22
C PRO A 220 -0.32 -12.88 1.70
N TYR A 221 0.08 -11.91 2.52
CA TYR A 221 -0.07 -11.90 3.98
C TYR A 221 -1.49 -11.51 4.42
N LEU A 222 -1.73 -11.46 5.73
CA LEU A 222 -2.92 -10.91 6.40
C LEU A 222 -4.27 -11.37 5.82
N ARG A 223 -4.35 -12.60 5.37
CA ARG A 223 -5.54 -13.24 4.81
C ARG A 223 -6.77 -13.04 5.71
N PRO A 224 -7.94 -12.65 5.16
CA PRO A 224 -9.18 -12.62 5.92
C PRO A 224 -9.54 -14.01 6.52
N PRO A 225 -10.10 -14.08 7.73
CA PRO A 225 -10.38 -15.35 8.42
C PRO A 225 -11.25 -16.34 7.63
N LEU A 226 -12.11 -15.84 6.75
CA LEU A 226 -13.02 -16.64 5.92
C LEU A 226 -12.30 -17.53 4.88
N PHE A 227 -11.03 -17.25 4.57
CA PHE A 227 -10.26 -17.94 3.51
C PHE A 227 -9.19 -18.87 4.09
N ASN A 228 -9.55 -19.74 5.05
CA ASN A 228 -8.63 -20.69 5.65
C ASN A 228 -7.94 -21.57 4.58
N GLY A 229 -6.60 -21.69 4.67
CA GLY A 229 -5.79 -22.49 3.77
C GLY A 229 -5.41 -21.82 2.44
N GLN A 230 -6.04 -20.72 2.05
CA GLN A 230 -5.72 -20.00 0.81
C GLN A 230 -4.80 -18.80 1.07
N ARG A 231 -3.95 -18.48 0.13
CA ARG A 231 -3.14 -17.26 0.09
C ARG A 231 -4.04 -16.03 -0.07
N ASN A 232 -3.67 -14.90 0.56
CA ASN A 232 -4.39 -13.63 0.33
C ASN A 232 -4.14 -13.13 -1.09
N VAL A 233 -5.12 -12.41 -1.66
CA VAL A 233 -5.04 -11.82 -3.01
C VAL A 233 -5.66 -10.42 -3.01
N PRO A 234 -5.29 -9.53 -3.96
CA PRO A 234 -5.72 -8.12 -3.96
C PRO A 234 -7.25 -7.93 -3.99
N THR A 235 -8.01 -8.85 -4.59
CA THR A 235 -9.47 -8.77 -4.61
C THR A 235 -10.11 -8.87 -3.22
N ASN A 236 -9.38 -9.37 -2.22
CA ASN A 236 -9.87 -9.48 -0.84
C ASN A 236 -9.95 -8.11 -0.13
N VAL A 237 -9.45 -7.04 -0.73
CA VAL A 237 -9.59 -5.66 -0.21
C VAL A 237 -11.05 -5.29 0.04
N ARG A 238 -12.01 -5.89 -0.68
CA ARG A 238 -13.44 -5.68 -0.48
C ARG A 238 -13.91 -6.04 0.94
N HIS A 239 -13.33 -7.06 1.57
CA HIS A 239 -13.68 -7.46 2.94
C HIS A 239 -13.21 -6.42 3.97
N VAL A 240 -12.12 -5.74 3.68
CA VAL A 240 -11.65 -4.60 4.49
C VAL A 240 -12.61 -3.41 4.35
N VAL A 241 -13.06 -3.12 3.13
CA VAL A 241 -14.09 -2.11 2.85
C VAL A 241 -15.38 -2.41 3.63
N ASP A 242 -15.86 -3.65 3.60
CA ASP A 242 -17.07 -4.06 4.33
C ASP A 242 -16.91 -3.92 5.85
N LYS A 243 -15.73 -4.23 6.39
CA LYS A 243 -15.41 -4.02 7.81
C LYS A 243 -15.47 -2.54 8.17
N ILE A 244 -14.83 -1.67 7.39
CA ILE A 244 -14.84 -0.22 7.63
C ILE A 244 -16.26 0.34 7.52
N ALA A 245 -17.02 -0.09 6.53
CA ALA A 245 -18.41 0.29 6.32
C ALA A 245 -19.26 0.00 7.56
N LYS A 246 -19.15 -1.24 8.09
CA LYS A 246 -19.84 -1.65 9.32
C LYS A 246 -19.45 -0.78 10.52
N VAL A 247 -18.15 -0.55 10.74
CA VAL A 247 -17.65 0.22 11.90
C VAL A 247 -18.06 1.70 11.82
N LYS A 248 -18.06 2.27 10.61
CA LYS A 248 -18.42 3.69 10.38
C LYS A 248 -19.92 3.92 10.16
N ASN A 249 -20.74 2.88 10.19
CA ASN A 249 -22.16 2.94 9.84
C ASN A 249 -22.41 3.61 8.48
N LYS A 250 -21.69 3.13 7.46
CA LYS A 250 -21.76 3.59 6.07
C LYS A 250 -22.03 2.41 5.14
N SER A 251 -22.38 2.69 3.90
CA SER A 251 -22.45 1.66 2.86
C SER A 251 -21.04 1.28 2.37
N SER A 252 -20.84 0.01 1.95
CA SER A 252 -19.59 -0.43 1.31
C SER A 252 -19.28 0.40 0.05
N ARG A 253 -20.30 0.91 -0.65
CA ARG A 253 -20.15 1.80 -1.79
C ARG A 253 -19.48 3.12 -1.40
N GLU A 254 -20.00 3.81 -0.38
CA GLU A 254 -19.39 5.08 0.10
C GLU A 254 -17.95 4.89 0.54
N VAL A 255 -17.64 3.79 1.24
CA VAL A 255 -16.27 3.49 1.68
C VAL A 255 -15.36 3.20 0.51
N ALA A 256 -15.78 2.34 -0.44
CA ALA A 256 -14.98 2.01 -1.62
C ALA A 256 -14.71 3.23 -2.50
N GLU A 257 -15.72 4.05 -2.75
CA GLU A 257 -15.60 5.28 -3.54
C GLU A 257 -14.63 6.27 -2.86
N GLN A 258 -14.80 6.53 -1.57
CA GLN A 258 -13.94 7.46 -0.85
C GLN A 258 -12.49 6.97 -0.76
N THR A 259 -12.26 5.70 -0.41
CA THR A 259 -10.90 5.15 -0.28
C THR A 259 -10.19 5.05 -1.64
N THR A 260 -10.91 4.80 -2.72
CA THR A 260 -10.39 4.87 -4.08
C THR A 260 -9.99 6.31 -4.45
N VAL A 261 -10.82 7.31 -4.12
CA VAL A 261 -10.47 8.73 -4.32
C VAL A 261 -9.23 9.11 -3.50
N ASN A 262 -9.15 8.66 -2.25
CA ASN A 262 -8.00 8.90 -1.38
C ASN A 262 -6.71 8.34 -2.00
N ALA A 263 -6.74 7.08 -2.45
CA ALA A 263 -5.59 6.43 -3.08
C ALA A 263 -5.15 7.17 -4.36
N LYS A 264 -6.09 7.47 -5.26
CA LYS A 264 -5.78 8.23 -6.47
C LYS A 264 -5.19 9.60 -6.18
N LYS A 265 -5.69 10.29 -5.14
CA LYS A 265 -5.17 11.59 -4.73
C LYS A 265 -3.75 11.48 -4.20
N LEU A 266 -3.48 10.51 -3.30
CA LEU A 266 -2.16 10.34 -2.71
C LEU A 266 -1.11 9.97 -3.75
N PHE A 267 -1.45 9.04 -4.65
CA PHE A 267 -0.51 8.49 -5.65
C PHE A 267 -0.54 9.23 -6.99
N HIS A 268 -1.23 10.37 -7.09
CA HIS A 268 -1.30 11.24 -8.27
C HIS A 268 -1.82 10.53 -9.54
N LEU A 269 -2.93 9.75 -9.44
CA LEU A 269 -3.49 8.87 -10.47
C LEU A 269 -4.80 9.37 -11.09
#